data_9ddaf96ee4e7780fe7f0d43e2e4f0a6b
#
_entry.id   9ddaf96ee4e7780fe7f0d43e2e4f0a6b
#
_cell.length_a   1.000
_cell.length_b   1.000
_cell.length_c   1.000
_cell.angle_alpha   90.00
_cell.angle_beta   90.00
_cell.angle_gamma   90.00
#
_symmetry.space_group_name_H-M   'P 1'
#
loop_
_entity.id
_entity.type
_entity.pdbx_description
1 polymer ?
#
loop_
_entity_poly.entity_id
_entity_poly.type
_entity_poly.pdbx_seq_one_letter_code
_entity_poly.pdbx_strand_id
1 'polypeptide(L)'
;DQFKMLRVNADSLRFILDAVLAWKAKLIYASSAGVYGNSPSPMREGEGEVPENPYGFSKLMMDRIALNFMEENPHIKVVGLRYFNVYGPGESYKGKTASMVYQLYKQMKEGKRPRLFKWGEQRRDFVYIKDVIRANLLAMEKDVSGIFNIATGVARSFNEIVSILNQLLGTNLEPDYFDCPYDFYQNYTQADITKARELLGYEPQYSLEEGIRDYLKHL
;
A
#
# COMPACT_ATOMS: atom_id res chain seq x y z
N ASP A 1 -4.28 -1.25 20.37
CA ASP A 1 -3.25 -0.80 21.33
C ASP A 1 -2.10 -0.15 20.56
N GLN A 2 -2.04 1.19 20.63
CA GLN A 2 -1.07 2.02 19.92
C GLN A 2 0.38 1.77 20.41
N PHE A 3 0.57 1.49 21.70
CA PHE A 3 1.90 1.20 22.26
C PHE A 3 2.44 -0.14 21.74
N LYS A 4 1.58 -1.15 21.66
CA LYS A 4 1.96 -2.43 21.06
C LYS A 4 2.37 -2.27 19.60
N MET A 5 1.66 -1.42 18.86
CA MET A 5 1.95 -1.14 17.44
C MET A 5 3.32 -0.47 17.27
N LEU A 6 3.65 0.53 18.10
CA LEU A 6 4.96 1.18 18.10
C LEU A 6 6.07 0.18 18.45
N ARG A 7 5.90 -0.63 19.50
CA ARG A 7 6.88 -1.65 19.90
C ARG A 7 7.12 -2.68 18.79
N VAL A 8 6.03 -3.18 18.17
CA VAL A 8 6.14 -4.22 17.13
C VAL A 8 6.70 -3.66 15.82
N ASN A 9 6.40 -2.42 15.46
CA ASN A 9 6.90 -1.82 14.23
C ASN A 9 8.24 -1.10 14.46
N ALA A 10 8.27 -0.03 15.24
CA ALA A 10 9.42 0.84 15.35
C ALA A 10 10.54 0.26 16.23
N ASP A 11 10.22 -0.19 17.46
CA ASP A 11 11.27 -0.68 18.37
C ASP A 11 11.90 -1.98 17.88
N SER A 12 11.09 -2.91 17.31
CA SER A 12 11.64 -4.15 16.77
C SER A 12 12.61 -3.94 15.62
N LEU A 13 12.41 -2.88 14.81
CA LEU A 13 13.30 -2.57 13.70
C LEU A 13 14.74 -2.29 14.18
N ARG A 14 14.92 -1.66 15.35
CA ARG A 14 16.24 -1.40 15.91
C ARG A 14 17.04 -2.70 16.12
N PHE A 15 16.41 -3.70 16.72
CA PHE A 15 17.04 -5.01 16.92
C PHE A 15 17.34 -5.73 15.61
N ILE A 16 16.45 -5.56 14.60
CA ILE A 16 16.69 -6.12 13.27
C ILE A 16 17.89 -5.44 12.60
N LEU A 17 18.01 -4.12 12.72
CA LEU A 17 19.13 -3.35 12.16
C LEU A 17 20.46 -3.70 12.84
N ASP A 18 20.47 -3.95 14.15
CA ASP A 18 21.67 -4.45 14.85
C ASP A 18 22.13 -5.81 14.27
N ALA A 19 21.22 -6.73 14.03
CA ALA A 19 21.51 -8.01 13.40
C ALA A 19 21.97 -7.84 11.93
N VAL A 20 21.33 -6.96 11.18
CA VAL A 20 21.68 -6.61 9.79
C VAL A 20 23.12 -6.07 9.71
N LEU A 21 23.50 -5.20 10.64
CA LEU A 21 24.85 -4.66 10.76
C LEU A 21 25.87 -5.78 11.08
N ALA A 22 25.57 -6.61 12.09
CA ALA A 22 26.46 -7.69 12.51
C ALA A 22 26.72 -8.72 11.40
N TRP A 23 25.70 -9.01 10.59
CA TRP A 23 25.78 -9.99 9.50
C TRP A 23 26.17 -9.38 8.15
N LYS A 24 26.33 -8.06 8.09
CA LYS A 24 26.52 -7.30 6.82
C LYS A 24 25.47 -7.66 5.78
N ALA A 25 24.23 -7.86 6.23
CA ALA A 25 23.13 -8.26 5.38
C ALA A 25 22.42 -7.03 4.76
N LYS A 26 21.64 -7.27 3.72
CA LYS A 26 20.69 -6.29 3.18
C LYS A 26 19.33 -6.46 3.84
N LEU A 27 18.67 -5.36 4.16
CA LEU A 27 17.33 -5.35 4.70
C LEU A 27 16.34 -4.74 3.70
N ILE A 28 15.22 -5.43 3.50
CA ILE A 28 14.04 -4.88 2.84
C ILE A 28 12.88 -4.99 3.83
N TYR A 29 12.19 -3.88 4.07
CA TYR A 29 11.06 -3.89 5.01
C TYR A 29 9.82 -3.19 4.44
N ALA A 30 8.66 -3.60 4.93
CA ALA A 30 7.38 -3.04 4.57
C ALA A 30 7.10 -1.75 5.36
N SER A 31 7.12 -0.60 4.68
CA SER A 31 6.54 0.64 5.13
C SER A 31 5.12 0.80 4.56
N SER A 32 4.55 1.99 4.58
CA SER A 32 3.15 2.21 4.19
C SER A 32 2.91 3.63 3.69
N ALA A 33 2.00 3.79 2.73
CA ALA A 33 1.44 5.08 2.34
C ALA A 33 0.67 5.80 3.48
N GLY A 34 0.31 5.07 4.54
CA GLY A 34 -0.30 5.66 5.74
C GLY A 34 0.56 6.73 6.43
N VAL A 35 1.85 6.84 6.09
CA VAL A 35 2.77 7.89 6.58
C VAL A 35 2.40 9.28 6.08
N TYR A 36 1.68 9.38 4.95
CA TYR A 36 1.33 10.65 4.32
C TYR A 36 0.07 11.31 4.91
N GLY A 37 -0.81 10.53 5.58
CA GLY A 37 -2.10 11.08 6.02
C GLY A 37 -2.89 11.68 4.86
N ASN A 38 -3.44 12.89 5.05
CA ASN A 38 -4.18 13.65 4.03
C ASN A 38 -3.31 14.65 3.25
N SER A 39 -2.03 14.38 3.13
CA SER A 39 -1.12 15.25 2.36
C SER A 39 -1.52 15.34 0.89
N PRO A 40 -1.19 16.45 0.20
CA PRO A 40 -1.47 16.61 -1.21
C PRO A 40 -0.89 15.48 -2.07
N SER A 41 -1.60 15.11 -3.12
CA SER A 41 -1.15 14.14 -4.14
C SER A 41 -0.64 14.87 -5.39
N PRO A 42 0.33 14.28 -6.13
CA PRO A 42 0.95 12.98 -5.87
C PRO A 42 1.88 13.00 -4.65
N MET A 43 1.78 11.97 -3.81
CA MET A 43 2.57 11.81 -2.58
C MET A 43 4.00 11.42 -2.92
N ARG A 44 4.97 12.15 -2.37
CA ARG A 44 6.40 11.97 -2.65
C ARG A 44 7.18 11.69 -1.37
N GLU A 45 8.18 10.81 -1.47
CA GLU A 45 9.05 10.48 -0.32
C GLU A 45 9.83 11.71 0.17
N GLY A 46 9.77 11.92 1.50
CA GLY A 46 10.40 13.07 2.17
C GLY A 46 9.53 14.33 2.21
N GLU A 47 8.34 14.32 1.62
CA GLU A 47 7.42 15.45 1.60
C GLU A 47 6.07 15.05 2.20
N GLY A 48 5.44 15.96 2.97
CA GLY A 48 4.07 15.78 3.47
C GLY A 48 3.85 14.54 4.33
N GLU A 49 4.85 14.07 5.06
CA GLU A 49 4.77 12.87 5.91
C GLU A 49 4.10 13.22 7.25
N VAL A 50 2.77 13.34 7.25
CA VAL A 50 1.95 13.73 8.40
C VAL A 50 0.89 12.64 8.65
N PRO A 51 1.26 11.54 9.32
CA PRO A 51 0.34 10.44 9.60
C PRO A 51 -0.80 10.84 10.53
N GLU A 52 -2.02 10.43 10.23
CA GLU A 52 -3.23 10.78 10.99
C GLU A 52 -3.67 9.70 11.98
N ASN A 53 -2.97 8.58 12.02
CA ASN A 53 -3.30 7.48 12.91
C ASN A 53 -2.05 6.78 13.47
N PRO A 54 -2.18 6.03 14.59
CA PRO A 54 -1.04 5.36 15.21
C PRO A 54 -0.30 4.37 14.29
N TYR A 55 -1.00 3.74 13.34
CA TYR A 55 -0.35 2.85 12.38
C TYR A 55 0.58 3.62 11.43
N GLY A 56 0.08 4.66 10.78
CA GLY A 56 0.89 5.51 9.92
C GLY A 56 2.07 6.13 10.68
N PHE A 57 1.84 6.61 11.90
CA PHE A 57 2.90 7.12 12.77
C PHE A 57 3.96 6.06 13.08
N SER A 58 3.57 4.82 13.40
CA SER A 58 4.53 3.74 13.66
C SER A 58 5.37 3.41 12.43
N LYS A 59 4.78 3.47 11.22
CA LYS A 59 5.51 3.25 9.97
C LYS A 59 6.46 4.41 9.64
N LEU A 60 6.05 5.64 9.91
CA LEU A 60 6.94 6.80 9.77
C LEU A 60 8.14 6.71 10.72
N MET A 61 7.92 6.26 11.96
CA MET A 61 9.01 6.04 12.91
C MET A 61 9.99 4.96 12.43
N MET A 62 9.48 3.86 11.81
CA MET A 62 10.35 2.87 11.15
C MET A 62 11.20 3.53 10.07
N ASP A 63 10.59 4.33 9.20
CA ASP A 63 11.31 5.00 8.12
C ASP A 63 12.40 5.94 8.66
N ARG A 64 12.11 6.72 9.72
CA ARG A 64 13.10 7.61 10.36
C ARG A 64 14.26 6.83 10.99
N ILE A 65 13.97 5.74 11.69
CA ILE A 65 15.01 4.85 12.26
C ILE A 65 15.89 4.26 11.14
N ALA A 66 15.27 3.80 10.04
CA ALA A 66 16.01 3.24 8.92
C ALA A 66 16.88 4.30 8.22
N LEU A 67 16.37 5.53 8.01
CA LEU A 67 17.13 6.62 7.39
C LEU A 67 18.36 7.00 8.23
N ASN A 68 18.21 7.18 9.55
CA ASN A 68 19.34 7.44 10.44
C ASN A 68 20.38 6.32 10.38
N PHE A 69 19.92 5.06 10.39
CA PHE A 69 20.83 3.90 10.28
C PHE A 69 21.61 3.91 8.95
N MET A 70 20.96 4.26 7.83
CA MET A 70 21.60 4.35 6.51
C MET A 70 22.69 5.44 6.47
N GLU A 71 22.46 6.57 7.14
CA GLU A 71 23.43 7.66 7.25
C GLU A 71 24.67 7.22 8.05
N GLU A 72 24.47 6.53 9.16
CA GLU A 72 25.54 6.03 10.03
C GLU A 72 26.29 4.84 9.39
N ASN A 73 25.63 4.05 8.54
CA ASN A 73 26.14 2.79 7.99
C ASN A 73 25.97 2.72 6.46
N PRO A 74 26.59 3.60 5.68
CA PRO A 74 26.35 3.71 4.22
C PRO A 74 26.74 2.45 3.42
N HIS A 75 27.55 1.58 4.01
CA HIS A 75 27.97 0.30 3.43
C HIS A 75 26.93 -0.82 3.59
N ILE A 76 25.92 -0.63 4.45
CA ILE A 76 24.80 -1.55 4.63
C ILE A 76 23.60 -1.07 3.83
N LYS A 77 23.01 -1.96 3.05
CA LYS A 77 21.84 -1.61 2.20
C LYS A 77 20.52 -1.87 2.92
N VAL A 78 19.73 -0.82 3.05
CA VAL A 78 18.40 -0.88 3.67
C VAL A 78 17.39 -0.24 2.73
N VAL A 79 16.30 -0.95 2.42
CA VAL A 79 15.25 -0.50 1.52
C VAL A 79 13.89 -0.57 2.22
N GLY A 80 13.24 0.56 2.37
CA GLY A 80 11.86 0.65 2.83
C GLY A 80 10.90 0.77 1.64
N LEU A 81 9.88 -0.07 1.60
CA LEU A 81 8.86 -0.04 0.54
C LEU A 81 7.54 0.44 1.12
N ARG A 82 7.11 1.65 0.76
CA ARG A 82 5.82 2.25 1.13
C ARG A 82 4.75 1.72 0.21
N TYR A 83 4.07 0.66 0.62
CA TYR A 83 2.96 0.11 -0.15
C TYR A 83 1.74 1.01 -0.07
N PHE A 84 1.14 1.29 -1.23
CA PHE A 84 -0.15 1.93 -1.34
C PHE A 84 -1.28 0.89 -1.18
N ASN A 85 -2.39 1.00 -1.87
CA ASN A 85 -3.53 0.12 -1.64
C ASN A 85 -3.35 -1.24 -2.35
N VAL A 86 -2.64 -2.16 -1.68
CA VAL A 86 -2.36 -3.50 -2.20
C VAL A 86 -3.63 -4.35 -2.21
N TYR A 87 -3.85 -5.08 -3.30
CA TYR A 87 -4.90 -6.08 -3.43
C TYR A 87 -4.38 -7.32 -4.17
N GLY A 88 -5.02 -8.47 -3.95
CA GLY A 88 -4.67 -9.71 -4.65
C GLY A 88 -4.83 -10.98 -3.83
N PRO A 89 -4.46 -12.14 -4.40
CA PRO A 89 -4.57 -13.44 -3.74
C PRO A 89 -3.95 -13.47 -2.34
N GLY A 90 -4.54 -14.28 -1.45
CA GLY A 90 -4.02 -14.51 -0.11
C GLY A 90 -4.54 -13.52 0.96
N GLU A 91 -5.50 -12.64 0.64
CA GLU A 91 -6.02 -11.68 1.62
C GLU A 91 -7.34 -12.07 2.30
N SER A 92 -7.92 -13.21 1.94
CA SER A 92 -9.23 -13.67 2.45
C SER A 92 -9.28 -13.80 3.98
N TYR A 93 -8.16 -14.14 4.63
CA TYR A 93 -8.05 -14.27 6.08
C TYR A 93 -8.05 -12.91 6.83
N LYS A 94 -7.85 -11.80 6.12
CA LYS A 94 -7.76 -10.46 6.73
C LYS A 94 -9.11 -9.92 7.20
N GLY A 95 -10.23 -10.53 6.83
CA GLY A 95 -11.56 -10.09 7.22
C GLY A 95 -11.84 -8.63 6.82
N LYS A 96 -12.18 -7.79 7.80
CA LYS A 96 -12.49 -6.35 7.57
C LYS A 96 -11.30 -5.52 7.09
N THR A 97 -10.09 -6.01 7.20
CA THR A 97 -8.87 -5.30 6.75
C THR A 97 -8.39 -5.74 5.37
N ALA A 98 -9.13 -6.66 4.71
CA ALA A 98 -8.91 -6.99 3.32
C ALA A 98 -9.17 -5.79 2.41
N SER A 99 -8.60 -5.80 1.19
CA SER A 99 -8.76 -4.70 0.23
C SER A 99 -10.24 -4.48 -0.13
N MET A 100 -10.56 -3.27 -0.56
CA MET A 100 -11.91 -2.97 -1.06
C MET A 100 -12.25 -3.78 -2.31
N VAL A 101 -11.29 -4.15 -3.12
CA VAL A 101 -11.49 -5.06 -4.26
C VAL A 101 -12.09 -6.38 -3.79
N TYR A 102 -11.49 -7.00 -2.77
CA TYR A 102 -11.99 -8.25 -2.21
C TYR A 102 -13.34 -8.10 -1.52
N GLN A 103 -13.51 -7.06 -0.71
CA GLN A 103 -14.75 -6.84 0.04
C GLN A 103 -15.95 -6.59 -0.88
N LEU A 104 -15.76 -5.80 -1.94
CA LEU A 104 -16.80 -5.52 -2.94
C LEU A 104 -17.10 -6.77 -3.78
N TYR A 105 -16.07 -7.48 -4.25
CA TYR A 105 -16.24 -8.76 -4.92
C TYR A 105 -17.09 -9.73 -4.13
N LYS A 106 -16.79 -9.91 -2.82
CA LYS A 106 -17.54 -10.83 -1.96
C LYS A 106 -19.02 -10.46 -1.87
N GLN A 107 -19.34 -9.17 -1.69
CA GLN A 107 -20.72 -8.70 -1.66
C GLN A 107 -21.43 -8.97 -2.98
N MET A 108 -20.79 -8.62 -4.11
CA MET A 108 -21.38 -8.76 -5.44
C MET A 108 -21.55 -10.22 -5.86
N LYS A 109 -20.63 -11.11 -5.49
CA LYS A 109 -20.75 -12.56 -5.71
C LYS A 109 -21.94 -13.17 -4.96
N GLU A 110 -22.29 -12.61 -3.81
CA GLU A 110 -23.48 -12.99 -3.03
C GLU A 110 -24.79 -12.35 -3.56
N GLY A 111 -24.73 -11.62 -4.69
CA GLY A 111 -25.88 -10.90 -5.27
C GLY A 111 -26.29 -9.65 -4.48
N LYS A 112 -25.46 -9.19 -3.54
CA LYS A 112 -25.71 -8.00 -2.74
C LYS A 112 -25.20 -6.75 -3.47
N ARG A 113 -25.89 -5.62 -3.26
CA ARG A 113 -25.42 -4.32 -3.72
C ARG A 113 -24.11 -3.96 -3.00
N PRO A 114 -23.05 -3.57 -3.74
CA PRO A 114 -21.78 -3.20 -3.13
C PRO A 114 -21.92 -1.92 -2.31
N ARG A 115 -21.50 -1.94 -1.06
CA ARG A 115 -21.63 -0.81 -0.14
C ARG A 115 -20.42 0.12 -0.24
N LEU A 116 -20.69 1.38 -0.56
CA LEU A 116 -19.68 2.44 -0.69
C LEU A 116 -20.03 3.66 0.16
N PHE A 117 -19.02 4.37 0.66
CA PHE A 117 -19.24 5.72 1.17
C PHE A 117 -19.68 6.66 0.05
N LYS A 118 -20.59 7.60 0.37
CA LYS A 118 -21.10 8.59 -0.56
C LYS A 118 -19.95 9.42 -1.20
N TRP A 119 -19.81 9.53 -2.48
CA TRP A 119 -20.61 8.89 -3.54
C TRP A 119 -19.76 7.93 -4.36
N GLY A 120 -18.83 7.21 -3.73
CA GLY A 120 -17.92 6.27 -4.38
C GLY A 120 -16.79 6.92 -5.17
N GLU A 121 -16.68 8.24 -5.12
CA GLU A 121 -15.71 9.05 -5.87
C GLU A 121 -14.33 9.16 -5.20
N GLN A 122 -14.23 8.67 -3.96
CA GLN A 122 -12.94 8.61 -3.28
C GLN A 122 -11.97 7.76 -4.10
N ARG A 123 -10.72 8.25 -4.24
CA ARG A 123 -9.73 7.63 -5.11
C ARG A 123 -8.55 7.08 -4.31
N ARG A 124 -8.04 5.95 -4.77
CA ARG A 124 -6.84 5.30 -4.23
C ARG A 124 -5.93 4.85 -5.35
N ASP A 125 -4.64 4.88 -5.08
CA ASP A 125 -3.67 4.19 -5.92
C ASP A 125 -3.66 2.71 -5.53
N PHE A 126 -4.33 1.90 -6.35
CA PHE A 126 -4.44 0.46 -6.15
C PHE A 126 -3.30 -0.26 -6.85
N VAL A 127 -2.53 -1.05 -6.12
CA VAL A 127 -1.41 -1.81 -6.67
C VAL A 127 -1.65 -3.32 -6.52
N TYR A 128 -1.47 -4.05 -7.62
CA TYR A 128 -1.65 -5.50 -7.61
C TYR A 128 -0.50 -6.20 -6.91
N ILE A 129 -0.78 -7.26 -6.18
CA ILE A 129 0.22 -7.99 -5.37
C ILE A 129 1.42 -8.46 -6.18
N LYS A 130 1.25 -8.82 -7.46
CA LYS A 130 2.37 -9.26 -8.32
C LYS A 130 3.37 -8.13 -8.58
N ASP A 131 2.90 -6.87 -8.71
CA ASP A 131 3.77 -5.71 -8.83
C ASP A 131 4.50 -5.42 -7.51
N VAL A 132 3.83 -5.63 -6.37
CA VAL A 132 4.47 -5.53 -5.05
C VAL A 132 5.57 -6.57 -4.87
N ILE A 133 5.33 -7.82 -5.27
CA ILE A 133 6.35 -8.89 -5.25
C ILE A 133 7.52 -8.50 -6.14
N ARG A 134 7.26 -8.00 -7.36
CA ARG A 134 8.29 -7.54 -8.28
C ARG A 134 9.13 -6.40 -7.67
N ALA A 135 8.51 -5.44 -7.00
CA ALA A 135 9.23 -4.37 -6.31
C ALA A 135 10.17 -4.91 -5.22
N ASN A 136 9.75 -5.93 -4.46
CA ASN A 136 10.61 -6.59 -3.48
C ASN A 136 11.80 -7.28 -4.14
N LEU A 137 11.60 -8.01 -5.24
CA LEU A 137 12.67 -8.67 -5.98
C LEU A 137 13.67 -7.63 -6.55
N LEU A 138 13.18 -6.56 -7.16
CA LEU A 138 14.04 -5.48 -7.63
C LEU A 138 14.82 -4.84 -6.48
N ALA A 139 14.17 -4.61 -5.33
CA ALA A 139 14.86 -4.11 -4.15
C ALA A 139 15.94 -5.09 -3.63
N MET A 140 15.77 -6.40 -3.82
CA MET A 140 16.81 -7.40 -3.48
C MET A 140 18.02 -7.32 -4.42
N GLU A 141 17.77 -7.13 -5.72
CA GLU A 141 18.79 -7.16 -6.77
C GLU A 141 19.61 -5.87 -6.84
N LYS A 142 18.96 -4.69 -6.66
CA LYS A 142 19.62 -3.39 -6.83
C LYS A 142 20.50 -3.02 -5.64
N ASP A 143 21.67 -2.48 -5.91
CA ASP A 143 22.61 -1.98 -4.87
C ASP A 143 22.24 -0.55 -4.43
N VAL A 144 21.05 -0.41 -3.83
CA VAL A 144 20.51 0.88 -3.38
C VAL A 144 20.05 0.83 -1.93
N SER A 145 20.00 2.01 -1.29
CA SER A 145 19.35 2.25 -0.01
C SER A 145 18.36 3.40 -0.15
N GLY A 146 17.29 3.36 0.64
CA GLY A 146 16.31 4.43 0.67
C GLY A 146 14.88 3.96 0.91
N ILE A 147 13.97 4.92 0.93
CA ILE A 147 12.53 4.67 1.03
C ILE A 147 11.91 4.91 -0.35
N PHE A 148 10.98 4.03 -0.76
CA PHE A 148 10.39 4.04 -2.10
C PHE A 148 8.87 3.82 -2.03
N ASN A 149 8.13 4.63 -2.76
CA ASN A 149 6.70 4.42 -2.98
C ASN A 149 6.48 3.26 -3.96
N ILE A 150 5.63 2.31 -3.58
CA ILE A 150 5.24 1.17 -4.42
C ILE A 150 3.74 1.23 -4.67
N ALA A 151 3.40 1.62 -5.88
CA ALA A 151 2.05 1.94 -6.36
C ALA A 151 2.02 1.91 -7.88
N THR A 152 0.91 2.34 -8.50
CA THR A 152 0.81 2.47 -9.95
C THR A 152 1.07 3.89 -10.45
N GLY A 153 0.96 4.90 -9.58
CA GLY A 153 0.95 6.30 -9.96
C GLY A 153 -0.41 6.77 -10.53
N VAL A 154 -1.43 5.92 -10.46
CA VAL A 154 -2.78 6.21 -11.00
C VAL A 154 -3.84 6.01 -9.93
N ALA A 155 -4.52 7.09 -9.56
CA ALA A 155 -5.62 7.03 -8.59
C ALA A 155 -6.94 6.64 -9.26
N ARG A 156 -7.62 5.61 -8.73
CA ARG A 156 -8.89 5.07 -9.24
C ARG A 156 -9.97 5.14 -8.16
N SER A 157 -11.21 5.38 -8.56
CA SER A 157 -12.36 5.49 -7.64
C SER A 157 -12.91 4.12 -7.23
N PHE A 158 -13.68 4.09 -6.14
CA PHE A 158 -14.38 2.87 -5.75
C PHE A 158 -15.51 2.53 -6.73
N ASN A 159 -16.14 3.52 -7.36
CA ASN A 159 -17.11 3.30 -8.44
C ASN A 159 -16.47 2.56 -9.62
N GLU A 160 -15.23 2.89 -9.98
CA GLU A 160 -14.51 2.18 -11.03
C GLU A 160 -14.27 0.72 -10.69
N ILE A 161 -13.98 0.39 -9.41
CA ILE A 161 -13.88 -1.02 -8.97
C ILE A 161 -15.21 -1.75 -9.16
N VAL A 162 -16.33 -1.13 -8.76
CA VAL A 162 -17.67 -1.73 -8.94
C VAL A 162 -17.99 -1.95 -10.42
N SER A 163 -17.67 -0.99 -11.27
CA SER A 163 -17.85 -1.11 -12.72
C SER A 163 -17.06 -2.29 -13.30
N ILE A 164 -15.78 -2.41 -12.93
CA ILE A 164 -14.92 -3.52 -13.37
C ILE A 164 -15.46 -4.86 -12.88
N LEU A 165 -15.87 -4.94 -11.60
CA LEU A 165 -16.42 -6.16 -11.03
C LEU A 165 -17.75 -6.55 -11.70
N ASN A 166 -18.66 -5.59 -11.97
CA ASN A 166 -19.90 -5.83 -12.73
C ASN A 166 -19.59 -6.45 -14.10
N GLN A 167 -18.63 -5.86 -14.82
CA GLN A 167 -18.24 -6.37 -16.14
C GLN A 167 -17.69 -7.80 -16.07
N LEU A 168 -16.83 -8.08 -15.10
CA LEU A 168 -16.17 -9.40 -14.96
C LEU A 168 -17.09 -10.49 -14.40
N LEU A 169 -18.06 -10.13 -13.57
CA LEU A 169 -19.05 -11.06 -12.99
C LEU A 169 -20.30 -11.21 -13.87
N GLY A 170 -20.46 -10.40 -14.92
CA GLY A 170 -21.68 -10.38 -15.72
C GLY A 170 -22.90 -9.88 -14.96
N THR A 171 -22.71 -8.93 -14.04
CA THR A 171 -23.77 -8.34 -13.22
C THR A 171 -23.96 -6.86 -13.52
N ASN A 172 -25.04 -6.27 -13.01
CA ASN A 172 -25.31 -4.82 -13.11
C ASN A 172 -25.83 -4.33 -11.75
N LEU A 173 -25.05 -4.56 -10.69
CA LEU A 173 -25.41 -4.19 -9.33
C LEU A 173 -25.06 -2.72 -9.07
N GLU A 174 -26.08 -1.94 -8.72
CA GLU A 174 -25.90 -0.54 -8.33
C GLU A 174 -25.34 -0.44 -6.91
N PRO A 175 -24.39 0.47 -6.65
CA PRO A 175 -23.89 0.69 -5.29
C PRO A 175 -24.99 1.08 -4.29
N ASP A 176 -24.82 0.65 -3.05
CA ASP A 176 -25.56 1.11 -1.89
C ASP A 176 -24.70 2.16 -1.17
N TYR A 177 -25.04 3.44 -1.37
CA TYR A 177 -24.27 4.55 -0.81
C TYR A 177 -24.70 4.89 0.60
N PHE A 178 -23.76 5.04 1.51
CA PHE A 178 -24.00 5.42 2.90
C PHE A 178 -22.99 6.47 3.39
N ASP A 179 -23.32 7.15 4.50
CA ASP A 179 -22.46 8.19 5.05
C ASP A 179 -21.18 7.58 5.63
N CYS A 180 -20.05 8.24 5.38
CA CYS A 180 -18.78 7.85 5.99
C CYS A 180 -18.85 8.07 7.51
N PRO A 181 -18.64 7.02 8.33
CA PRO A 181 -18.72 7.16 9.78
C PRO A 181 -17.44 7.67 10.43
N TYR A 182 -16.43 8.00 9.62
CA TYR A 182 -15.11 8.43 10.09
C TYR A 182 -14.94 9.94 9.92
N ASP A 183 -14.50 10.63 10.97
CA ASP A 183 -14.18 12.06 10.93
C ASP A 183 -12.96 12.35 10.04
N PHE A 184 -12.03 11.37 9.96
CA PHE A 184 -10.83 11.45 9.14
C PHE A 184 -10.86 10.35 8.08
N TYR A 185 -11.10 10.72 6.84
CA TYR A 185 -11.08 9.79 5.72
C TYR A 185 -10.37 10.41 4.53
N GLN A 186 -9.31 9.76 4.08
CA GLN A 186 -8.57 10.19 2.89
C GLN A 186 -9.47 10.11 1.65
N ASN A 187 -9.71 11.23 0.99
CA ASN A 187 -10.52 11.25 -0.24
C ASN A 187 -9.71 10.92 -1.49
N TYR A 188 -8.41 11.19 -1.46
CA TYR A 188 -7.56 11.01 -2.63
C TYR A 188 -6.15 10.58 -2.21
N THR A 189 -5.66 9.47 -2.75
CA THR A 189 -4.26 9.05 -2.61
C THR A 189 -3.71 8.62 -3.96
N GLN A 190 -2.57 9.19 -4.34
CA GLN A 190 -1.82 8.86 -5.55
C GLN A 190 -0.32 8.98 -5.23
N ALA A 191 0.46 8.01 -5.64
CA ALA A 191 1.90 8.04 -5.46
C ALA A 191 2.61 8.81 -6.58
N ASP A 192 3.68 9.51 -6.23
CA ASP A 192 4.79 9.71 -7.15
C ASP A 192 5.69 8.48 -7.06
N ILE A 193 5.88 7.77 -8.16
CA ILE A 193 6.73 6.56 -8.25
C ILE A 193 8.03 6.81 -9.01
N THR A 194 8.36 8.07 -9.29
CA THR A 194 9.56 8.45 -10.07
C THR A 194 10.82 7.87 -9.45
N LYS A 195 11.00 8.03 -8.15
CA LYS A 195 12.16 7.50 -7.43
C LYS A 195 12.30 5.97 -7.55
N ALA A 196 11.18 5.24 -7.43
CA ALA A 196 11.19 3.78 -7.60
C ALA A 196 11.51 3.38 -9.04
N ARG A 197 11.01 4.12 -10.03
CA ARG A 197 11.35 3.91 -11.44
C ARG A 197 12.84 4.11 -11.71
N GLU A 198 13.39 5.23 -11.29
CA GLU A 198 14.77 5.61 -11.59
C GLU A 198 15.79 4.72 -10.87
N LEU A 199 15.58 4.43 -9.59
CA LEU A 199 16.58 3.77 -8.75
C LEU A 199 16.39 2.27 -8.63
N LEU A 200 15.13 1.78 -8.60
CA LEU A 200 14.85 0.35 -8.56
C LEU A 200 14.58 -0.25 -9.95
N GLY A 201 14.24 0.57 -10.94
CA GLY A 201 13.71 0.08 -12.22
C GLY A 201 12.30 -0.49 -12.08
N TYR A 202 11.55 -0.03 -11.07
CA TYR A 202 10.19 -0.46 -10.82
C TYR A 202 9.25 0.16 -11.84
N GLU A 203 8.49 -0.69 -12.53
CA GLU A 203 7.40 -0.28 -13.43
C GLU A 203 6.21 -1.21 -13.17
N PRO A 204 5.05 -0.68 -12.75
CA PRO A 204 3.84 -1.49 -12.56
C PRO A 204 3.42 -2.13 -13.87
N GLN A 205 3.08 -3.41 -13.83
CA GLN A 205 2.76 -4.21 -15.01
C GLN A 205 1.26 -4.44 -15.18
N TYR A 206 0.48 -4.16 -14.13
CA TYR A 206 -0.95 -4.45 -14.10
C TYR A 206 -1.75 -3.14 -13.96
N SER A 207 -2.65 -2.89 -14.91
CA SER A 207 -3.76 -1.97 -14.71
C SER A 207 -4.71 -2.52 -13.64
N LEU A 208 -5.61 -1.69 -13.10
CA LEU A 208 -6.62 -2.14 -12.14
C LEU A 208 -7.50 -3.25 -12.74
N GLU A 209 -7.88 -3.11 -14.00
CA GLU A 209 -8.69 -4.08 -14.76
C GLU A 209 -8.00 -5.43 -14.91
N GLU A 210 -6.72 -5.42 -15.29
CA GLU A 210 -5.92 -6.63 -15.46
C GLU A 210 -5.66 -7.33 -14.12
N GLY A 211 -5.31 -6.57 -13.10
CA GLY A 211 -5.08 -7.09 -11.76
C GLY A 211 -6.33 -7.71 -11.15
N ILE A 212 -7.51 -7.06 -11.26
CA ILE A 212 -8.78 -7.62 -10.77
C ILE A 212 -9.13 -8.89 -11.58
N ARG A 213 -9.01 -8.87 -12.89
CA ARG A 213 -9.28 -10.05 -13.75
C ARG A 213 -8.40 -11.24 -13.38
N ASP A 214 -7.13 -11.00 -13.11
CA ASP A 214 -6.21 -12.07 -12.69
C ASP A 214 -6.54 -12.55 -11.27
N TYR A 215 -6.87 -11.62 -10.37
CA TYR A 215 -7.25 -11.95 -9.00
C TYR A 215 -8.48 -12.86 -8.92
N LEU A 216 -9.51 -12.58 -9.72
CA LEU A 216 -10.73 -13.38 -9.74
C LEU A 216 -10.51 -14.85 -10.12
N LYS A 217 -9.42 -15.21 -10.80
CA LYS A 217 -9.05 -16.61 -11.08
C LYS A 217 -8.62 -17.39 -9.84
N HIS A 218 -8.34 -16.68 -8.74
CA HIS A 218 -7.84 -17.24 -7.48
C HIS A 218 -8.89 -17.17 -6.33
N LEU A 219 -10.13 -16.74 -6.64
CA LEU A 219 -11.26 -16.63 -5.73
C LEU A 219 -12.39 -17.59 -6.10
#